data_e22250dea289d076c50fb40745acad79
#
_entry.id   e22250dea289d076c50fb40745acad79
#
_cell.length_a   1.000
_cell.length_b   1.000
_cell.length_c   1.000
_cell.angle_alpha   90.00
_cell.angle_beta   90.00
_cell.angle_gamma   90.00
#
_symmetry.space_group_name_H-M   'P 1'
#
loop_
_entity.id
_entity.type
_entity.pdbx_description
1 polymer ?
#
loop_
_entity_poly.entity_id
_entity_poly.type
_entity_poly.pdbx_seq_one_letter_code
_entity_poly.pdbx_strand_id
1 'polypeptide(L)'
;MSHEAVFVQSDGALVAFLTERLGDVFAPRDRVAIKLHMGEPGNTFYIAAPLAKRIVDCLVSVGARPFIFDSPVTYRSPRGDPKGYLAAAASHGYTADALGCPVVVSDASVSAKGSRMTYRLSADPIKADGVLLLTHVKGHVACGMGGAVKNVGMGCMAKETKAAIHSGGEPSYAGEGCTQCGECVSHCPTGNITIETGGPCFGATWCPGCSNCVLACPSHCITPRVAPFDELLAEGAVLAHERFKKRFAVNVLRNIATHCDCMPDAGPLLAEDIGFVCADDMVTADAASLELLAARTGRADLFAERHRHSPWEHVRAAARFMGRDTAVTLRTV
;
A
#
# COMPACT_ATOMS: atom_id res chain seq x y z
N MET A 1 -1.51 -5.74 23.85
CA MET A 1 -0.28 -6.57 23.73
C MET A 1 0.48 -6.02 22.54
N SER A 2 1.79 -5.74 22.66
CA SER A 2 2.61 -5.27 21.53
C SER A 2 2.77 -6.41 20.52
N HIS A 3 2.70 -6.06 19.23
CA HIS A 3 2.94 -6.98 18.12
C HIS A 3 4.42 -6.96 17.77
N GLU A 4 5.01 -8.11 17.45
CA GLU A 4 6.43 -8.20 17.14
C GLU A 4 6.68 -8.05 15.63
N ALA A 5 7.68 -7.23 15.29
CA ALA A 5 8.26 -7.13 13.97
C ALA A 5 9.78 -7.41 14.04
N VAL A 6 10.35 -7.87 12.94
CA VAL A 6 11.77 -8.19 12.83
C VAL A 6 12.42 -7.30 11.78
N PHE A 7 13.44 -6.55 12.20
CA PHE A 7 14.30 -5.80 11.29
C PHE A 7 15.43 -6.68 10.79
N VAL A 8 15.64 -6.69 9.47
CA VAL A 8 16.69 -7.45 8.79
C VAL A 8 17.46 -6.51 7.85
N GLN A 9 18.77 -6.42 8.00
CA GLN A 9 19.55 -5.39 7.33
C GLN A 9 19.93 -5.73 5.88
N SER A 10 20.26 -6.98 5.59
CA SER A 10 20.82 -7.38 4.29
C SER A 10 20.01 -8.47 3.59
N ASP A 11 20.21 -8.63 2.27
CA ASP A 11 19.58 -9.69 1.48
C ASP A 11 19.93 -11.08 1.99
N GLY A 12 21.20 -11.30 2.36
CA GLY A 12 21.63 -12.60 2.89
C GLY A 12 20.95 -12.94 4.21
N ALA A 13 20.87 -11.97 5.12
CA ALA A 13 20.17 -12.12 6.40
C ALA A 13 18.64 -12.32 6.17
N LEU A 14 18.04 -11.61 5.18
CA LEU A 14 16.63 -11.81 4.83
C LEU A 14 16.37 -13.24 4.37
N VAL A 15 17.17 -13.76 3.45
CA VAL A 15 17.04 -15.14 2.95
C VAL A 15 17.17 -16.15 4.10
N ALA A 16 18.17 -16.00 4.97
CA ALA A 16 18.37 -16.86 6.12
C ALA A 16 17.14 -16.84 7.05
N PHE A 17 16.69 -15.64 7.44
CA PHE A 17 15.52 -15.44 8.30
C PHE A 17 14.25 -16.03 7.67
N LEU A 18 13.98 -15.77 6.38
CA LEU A 18 12.78 -16.26 5.70
C LEU A 18 12.80 -17.78 5.51
N THR A 19 13.96 -18.38 5.24
CA THR A 19 14.08 -19.85 5.10
C THR A 19 13.71 -20.55 6.40
N GLU A 20 14.03 -19.98 7.53
CA GLU A 20 13.63 -20.49 8.85
C GLU A 20 12.14 -20.19 9.13
N ARG A 21 11.74 -18.91 8.99
CA ARG A 21 10.43 -18.42 9.46
C ARG A 21 9.25 -18.89 8.61
N LEU A 22 9.41 -18.98 7.27
CA LEU A 22 8.29 -19.28 6.37
C LEU A 22 7.78 -20.71 6.52
N GLY A 23 8.60 -21.66 7.01
CA GLY A 23 8.16 -23.01 7.33
C GLY A 23 7.15 -23.09 8.49
N ASP A 24 7.19 -22.12 9.42
CA ASP A 24 6.21 -22.01 10.51
C ASP A 24 4.87 -21.41 10.03
N VAL A 25 4.89 -20.65 8.93
CA VAL A 25 3.70 -19.96 8.40
C VAL A 25 3.02 -20.78 7.31
N PHE A 26 3.79 -21.29 6.35
CA PHE A 26 3.27 -21.98 5.16
C PHE A 26 3.65 -23.46 5.19
N ALA A 27 2.68 -24.32 4.93
CA ALA A 27 2.90 -25.76 4.85
C ALA A 27 3.38 -26.18 3.44
N PRO A 28 4.04 -27.35 3.32
CA PRO A 28 4.32 -27.94 2.02
C PRO A 28 3.05 -28.06 1.16
N ARG A 29 3.18 -27.72 -0.13
CA ARG A 29 2.12 -27.65 -1.15
C ARG A 29 1.11 -26.51 -1.00
N ASP A 30 1.21 -25.64 0.02
CA ASP A 30 0.39 -24.44 0.07
C ASP A 30 0.59 -23.60 -1.19
N ARG A 31 -0.51 -23.19 -1.81
CA ARG A 31 -0.50 -22.22 -2.89
C ARG A 31 -0.41 -20.82 -2.29
N VAL A 32 0.73 -20.15 -2.41
CA VAL A 32 1.01 -18.87 -1.76
C VAL A 32 1.06 -17.72 -2.77
N ALA A 33 0.17 -16.74 -2.61
CA ALA A 33 0.22 -15.52 -3.41
C ALA A 33 1.31 -14.58 -2.84
N ILE A 34 2.31 -14.21 -3.64
CA ILE A 34 3.21 -13.12 -3.33
C ILE A 34 2.59 -11.84 -3.88
N LYS A 35 1.99 -11.02 -3.02
CA LYS A 35 1.38 -9.76 -3.42
C LYS A 35 2.43 -8.67 -3.46
N LEU A 36 2.70 -8.14 -4.64
CA LEU A 36 3.62 -7.02 -4.83
C LEU A 36 3.19 -6.14 -6.01
N HIS A 37 3.74 -4.92 -6.07
CA HIS A 37 3.63 -4.02 -7.21
C HIS A 37 4.85 -4.21 -8.12
N MET A 38 4.63 -4.50 -9.42
CA MET A 38 5.69 -4.82 -10.36
C MET A 38 6.25 -3.60 -11.14
N GLY A 39 5.92 -2.38 -10.68
CA GLY A 39 6.40 -1.13 -11.27
C GLY A 39 5.51 -0.59 -12.40
N GLU A 40 5.44 0.74 -12.52
CA GLU A 40 4.92 1.45 -13.69
C GLU A 40 6.02 1.56 -14.73
N PRO A 41 5.76 1.43 -16.03
CA PRO A 41 6.74 1.74 -17.07
C PRO A 41 7.35 3.13 -16.87
N GLY A 42 8.69 3.21 -16.90
CA GLY A 42 9.46 4.42 -16.62
C GLY A 42 9.92 4.59 -15.18
N ASN A 43 9.28 3.95 -14.20
CA ASN A 43 9.76 3.94 -12.82
C ASN A 43 10.99 3.03 -12.68
N THR A 44 11.96 3.46 -11.89
CA THR A 44 13.23 2.71 -11.68
C THR A 44 13.40 2.19 -10.25
N PHE A 45 12.52 2.56 -9.33
CA PHE A 45 12.64 2.27 -7.90
C PHE A 45 11.56 1.31 -7.36
N TYR A 46 11.02 0.44 -8.19
CA TYR A 46 10.16 -0.66 -7.72
C TYR A 46 11.00 -1.83 -7.18
N ILE A 47 10.36 -2.81 -6.54
CA ILE A 47 11.03 -4.05 -6.13
C ILE A 47 11.55 -4.75 -7.38
N ALA A 48 12.85 -4.96 -7.47
CA ALA A 48 13.47 -5.63 -8.61
C ALA A 48 13.13 -7.13 -8.64
N ALA A 49 12.92 -7.70 -9.84
CA ALA A 49 12.60 -9.10 -10.02
C ALA A 49 13.60 -10.08 -9.35
N PRO A 50 14.93 -9.82 -9.29
CA PRO A 50 15.86 -10.67 -8.55
C PRO A 50 15.58 -10.76 -7.04
N LEU A 51 15.09 -9.69 -6.40
CA LEU A 51 14.68 -9.77 -5.00
C LEU A 51 13.40 -10.61 -4.84
N ALA A 52 12.42 -10.40 -5.71
CA ALA A 52 11.21 -11.22 -5.73
C ALA A 52 11.53 -12.71 -5.96
N LYS A 53 12.50 -13.02 -6.84
CA LYS A 53 12.98 -14.40 -7.06
C LYS A 53 13.52 -15.04 -5.78
N ARG A 54 14.31 -14.32 -4.98
CA ARG A 54 14.82 -14.84 -3.69
C ARG A 54 13.68 -15.18 -2.73
N ILE A 55 12.62 -14.38 -2.69
CA ILE A 55 11.42 -14.67 -1.88
C ILE A 55 10.69 -15.90 -2.41
N VAL A 56 10.57 -16.03 -3.72
CA VAL A 56 10.04 -17.25 -4.38
C VAL A 56 10.85 -18.47 -3.95
N ASP A 57 12.18 -18.40 -4.00
CA ASP A 57 13.06 -19.52 -3.63
C ASP A 57 12.92 -19.91 -2.16
N CYS A 58 12.78 -18.94 -1.25
CA CYS A 58 12.50 -19.23 0.17
C CYS A 58 11.16 -19.97 0.35
N LEU A 59 10.11 -19.60 -0.37
CA LEU A 59 8.82 -20.30 -0.32
C LEU A 59 8.92 -21.72 -0.93
N VAL A 60 9.65 -21.86 -2.03
CA VAL A 60 9.88 -23.17 -2.65
C VAL A 60 10.69 -24.08 -1.73
N SER A 61 11.69 -23.55 -1.02
CA SER A 61 12.54 -24.33 -0.09
C SER A 61 11.76 -24.93 1.08
N VAL A 62 10.67 -24.29 1.52
CA VAL A 62 9.75 -24.85 2.53
C VAL A 62 8.64 -25.72 1.93
N GLY A 63 8.71 -26.00 0.61
CA GLY A 63 7.79 -26.87 -0.11
C GLY A 63 6.49 -26.19 -0.58
N ALA A 64 6.35 -24.88 -0.41
CA ALA A 64 5.18 -24.14 -0.91
C ALA A 64 5.20 -23.97 -2.45
N ARG A 65 4.07 -23.60 -3.03
CA ARG A 65 3.87 -23.32 -4.46
C ARG A 65 3.51 -21.84 -4.65
N PRO A 66 4.51 -20.95 -4.72
CA PRO A 66 4.27 -19.52 -4.86
C PRO A 66 3.77 -19.14 -6.26
N PHE A 67 3.09 -18.01 -6.34
CA PHE A 67 2.82 -17.26 -7.56
C PHE A 67 2.84 -15.76 -7.24
N ILE A 68 3.33 -14.96 -8.18
CA ILE A 68 3.26 -13.50 -8.09
C ILE A 68 1.85 -13.04 -8.40
N PHE A 69 1.34 -12.07 -7.66
CA PHE A 69 0.01 -11.53 -7.88
C PHE A 69 -0.04 -9.99 -7.81
N ASP A 70 -0.73 -9.37 -8.75
CA ASP A 70 -1.28 -8.01 -8.65
C ASP A 70 -2.59 -7.89 -9.43
N SER A 71 -3.29 -6.77 -9.28
CA SER A 71 -4.54 -6.45 -9.96
C SER A 71 -4.41 -5.19 -10.82
N PRO A 72 -5.16 -5.08 -11.94
CA PRO A 72 -5.08 -3.93 -12.86
C PRO A 72 -5.36 -2.59 -12.17
N VAL A 73 -4.80 -1.51 -12.74
CA VAL A 73 -4.97 -0.14 -12.25
C VAL A 73 -6.16 0.56 -12.90
N THR A 74 -6.65 1.66 -12.30
CA THR A 74 -7.80 2.43 -12.79
C THR A 74 -7.41 3.65 -13.63
N TYR A 75 -6.20 4.19 -13.44
CA TYR A 75 -5.70 5.33 -14.20
C TYR A 75 -5.14 4.90 -15.57
N ARG A 76 -4.91 5.87 -16.45
CA ARG A 76 -4.37 5.61 -17.79
C ARG A 76 -2.94 5.07 -17.71
N SER A 77 -2.78 3.79 -17.99
CA SER A 77 -1.52 3.06 -17.94
C SER A 77 -1.64 1.78 -18.79
N PRO A 78 -0.55 1.24 -19.35
CA PRO A 78 -0.54 -0.13 -19.90
C PRO A 78 -1.03 -1.18 -18.91
N ARG A 79 -0.91 -0.93 -17.60
CA ARG A 79 -1.38 -1.82 -16.52
C ARG A 79 -2.89 -1.75 -16.27
N GLY A 80 -3.65 -1.07 -17.12
CA GLY A 80 -5.11 -0.93 -17.00
C GLY A 80 -5.91 -2.20 -17.27
N ASP A 81 -5.30 -3.22 -17.86
CA ASP A 81 -5.88 -4.55 -18.08
C ASP A 81 -4.82 -5.65 -17.82
N PRO A 82 -5.23 -6.92 -17.64
CA PRO A 82 -4.28 -8.00 -17.31
C PRO A 82 -3.20 -8.22 -18.36
N LYS A 83 -3.53 -8.13 -19.66
CA LYS A 83 -2.58 -8.38 -20.76
C LYS A 83 -1.51 -7.29 -20.80
N GLY A 84 -1.91 -6.04 -20.76
CA GLY A 84 -1.00 -4.89 -20.74
C GLY A 84 -0.13 -4.88 -19.48
N TYR A 85 -0.71 -5.23 -18.33
CA TYR A 85 0.05 -5.31 -17.09
C TYR A 85 1.10 -6.44 -17.14
N LEU A 86 0.76 -7.62 -17.64
CA LEU A 86 1.73 -8.72 -17.80
C LEU A 86 2.87 -8.33 -18.75
N ALA A 87 2.58 -7.60 -19.82
CA ALA A 87 3.62 -7.10 -20.73
C ALA A 87 4.54 -6.07 -20.04
N ALA A 88 3.99 -5.14 -19.24
CA ALA A 88 4.77 -4.20 -18.44
C ALA A 88 5.61 -4.92 -17.38
N ALA A 89 5.04 -5.89 -16.67
CA ALA A 89 5.74 -6.71 -15.69
C ALA A 89 6.90 -7.49 -16.33
N ALA A 90 6.68 -8.09 -17.49
CA ALA A 90 7.72 -8.81 -18.22
C ALA A 90 8.90 -7.90 -18.63
N SER A 91 8.65 -6.64 -19.02
CA SER A 91 9.73 -5.68 -19.32
C SER A 91 10.57 -5.33 -18.07
N HIS A 92 10.04 -5.55 -16.88
CA HIS A 92 10.72 -5.38 -15.59
C HIS A 92 11.31 -6.69 -15.04
N GLY A 93 11.34 -7.77 -15.85
CA GLY A 93 11.90 -9.06 -15.48
C GLY A 93 10.93 -10.01 -14.73
N TYR A 94 9.68 -9.60 -14.56
CA TYR A 94 8.66 -10.44 -13.92
C TYR A 94 8.04 -11.41 -14.93
N THR A 95 8.78 -12.45 -15.26
CA THR A 95 8.32 -13.58 -16.11
C THR A 95 8.34 -14.89 -15.33
N ALA A 96 7.51 -15.85 -15.74
CA ALA A 96 7.49 -17.16 -15.07
C ALA A 96 8.85 -17.87 -15.13
N ASP A 97 9.54 -17.77 -16.26
CA ASP A 97 10.87 -18.37 -16.45
C ASP A 97 11.93 -17.74 -15.54
N ALA A 98 11.95 -16.39 -15.43
CA ALA A 98 12.93 -15.69 -14.59
C ALA A 98 12.68 -15.94 -13.09
N LEU A 99 11.42 -16.05 -12.69
CA LEU A 99 11.03 -16.19 -11.27
C LEU A 99 10.89 -17.64 -10.82
N GLY A 100 10.70 -18.59 -11.74
CA GLY A 100 10.42 -19.98 -11.41
C GLY A 100 9.01 -20.22 -10.81
N CYS A 101 8.09 -19.26 -11.02
CA CYS A 101 6.70 -19.39 -10.58
C CYS A 101 5.76 -18.57 -11.49
N PRO A 102 4.45 -18.88 -11.53
CA PRO A 102 3.49 -18.11 -12.31
C PRO A 102 3.42 -16.64 -11.90
N VAL A 103 3.21 -15.73 -12.88
CA VAL A 103 2.85 -14.33 -12.67
C VAL A 103 1.39 -14.15 -13.06
N VAL A 104 0.56 -13.76 -12.11
CA VAL A 104 -0.89 -13.64 -12.27
C VAL A 104 -1.30 -12.19 -12.10
N VAL A 105 -1.96 -11.64 -13.11
CA VAL A 105 -2.67 -10.36 -13.04
C VAL A 105 -4.13 -10.62 -13.33
N SER A 106 -5.01 -10.27 -12.41
CA SER A 106 -6.42 -10.61 -12.49
C SER A 106 -7.29 -9.54 -11.82
N ASP A 107 -8.47 -9.28 -12.41
CA ASP A 107 -9.53 -8.46 -11.81
C ASP A 107 -10.70 -9.31 -11.28
N ALA A 108 -10.53 -10.64 -11.24
CA ALA A 108 -11.49 -11.54 -10.64
C ALA A 108 -11.68 -11.21 -9.15
N SER A 109 -12.93 -11.12 -8.70
CA SER A 109 -13.22 -10.59 -7.37
C SER A 109 -14.37 -11.30 -6.67
N VAL A 110 -14.39 -11.15 -5.34
CA VAL A 110 -15.48 -11.56 -4.46
C VAL A 110 -15.99 -10.35 -3.68
N SER A 111 -17.31 -10.31 -3.44
CA SER A 111 -17.93 -9.21 -2.70
C SER A 111 -17.68 -9.33 -1.19
N ALA A 112 -17.44 -8.21 -0.54
CA ALA A 112 -17.37 -8.09 0.91
C ALA A 112 -18.07 -6.81 1.36
N LYS A 113 -19.00 -6.92 2.31
CA LYS A 113 -19.69 -5.77 2.88
C LYS A 113 -18.80 -5.17 3.98
N GLY A 114 -18.43 -3.91 3.81
CA GLY A 114 -17.81 -3.09 4.86
C GLY A 114 -18.86 -2.24 5.61
N SER A 115 -18.38 -1.42 6.54
CA SER A 115 -19.21 -0.45 7.26
C SER A 115 -19.46 0.81 6.42
N ARG A 116 -18.53 1.15 5.54
CA ARG A 116 -18.56 2.36 4.69
C ARG A 116 -19.14 2.09 3.31
N MET A 117 -18.76 0.98 2.70
CA MET A 117 -19.20 0.60 1.35
C MET A 117 -19.09 -0.91 1.14
N THR A 118 -19.55 -1.38 -0.02
CA THR A 118 -19.28 -2.76 -0.47
C THR A 118 -17.99 -2.78 -1.29
N TYR A 119 -17.10 -3.72 -0.96
CA TYR A 119 -15.81 -3.92 -1.61
C TYR A 119 -15.84 -5.15 -2.50
N ARG A 120 -15.12 -5.08 -3.62
CA ARG A 120 -14.83 -6.21 -4.49
C ARG A 120 -13.36 -6.57 -4.31
N LEU A 121 -13.11 -7.61 -3.52
CA LEU A 121 -11.78 -8.06 -3.14
C LEU A 121 -11.23 -9.02 -4.19
N SER A 122 -9.93 -8.95 -4.49
CA SER A 122 -9.30 -9.86 -5.46
C SER A 122 -9.45 -11.32 -5.07
N ALA A 123 -9.98 -12.14 -5.97
CA ALA A 123 -10.30 -13.54 -5.68
C ALA A 123 -9.07 -14.44 -5.55
N ASP A 124 -8.00 -14.16 -6.31
CA ASP A 124 -6.82 -15.03 -6.36
C ASP A 124 -6.08 -15.15 -5.02
N PRO A 125 -5.73 -14.03 -4.31
CA PRO A 125 -5.10 -14.13 -3.00
C PRO A 125 -6.04 -14.71 -1.93
N ILE A 126 -7.35 -14.46 -2.01
CA ILE A 126 -8.33 -15.01 -1.05
C ILE A 126 -8.48 -16.54 -1.22
N LYS A 127 -8.43 -17.05 -2.45
CA LYS A 127 -8.52 -18.48 -2.75
C LYS A 127 -7.20 -19.22 -2.51
N ALA A 128 -6.09 -18.50 -2.35
CA ALA A 128 -4.80 -19.09 -2.02
C ALA A 128 -4.81 -19.68 -0.60
N ASP A 129 -3.85 -20.57 -0.32
CA ASP A 129 -3.66 -21.12 1.02
C ASP A 129 -2.92 -20.15 1.95
N GLY A 130 -2.20 -19.19 1.35
CA GLY A 130 -1.57 -18.12 2.07
C GLY A 130 -1.19 -16.93 1.18
N VAL A 131 -0.86 -15.81 1.82
CA VAL A 131 -0.42 -14.58 1.15
C VAL A 131 0.86 -14.07 1.83
N LEU A 132 1.90 -13.85 1.02
CA LEU A 132 3.08 -13.10 1.42
C LEU A 132 2.99 -11.71 0.80
N LEU A 133 2.95 -10.69 1.66
CA LEU A 133 2.94 -9.28 1.24
C LEU A 133 4.39 -8.84 1.04
N LEU A 134 4.84 -8.69 -0.19
CA LEU A 134 6.15 -8.11 -0.49
C LEU A 134 5.94 -6.65 -0.91
N THR A 135 6.34 -5.73 -0.05
CA THR A 135 5.94 -4.33 -0.16
C THR A 135 7.15 -3.40 -0.22
N HIS A 136 7.23 -2.57 -1.24
CA HIS A 136 8.15 -1.45 -1.28
C HIS A 136 7.60 -0.30 -0.44
N VAL A 137 8.39 0.20 0.52
CA VAL A 137 8.07 1.38 1.34
C VAL A 137 8.58 2.63 0.63
N LYS A 138 7.68 3.57 0.31
CA LYS A 138 7.99 4.82 -0.44
C LYS A 138 6.90 5.86 -0.21
N GLY A 139 7.15 7.10 -0.65
CA GLY A 139 6.15 8.17 -0.60
C GLY A 139 4.92 7.89 -1.48
N HIS A 140 3.80 8.47 -1.09
CA HIS A 140 2.55 8.39 -1.84
C HIS A 140 1.68 9.63 -1.65
N VAL A 141 1.28 10.27 -2.75
CA VAL A 141 0.57 11.56 -2.75
C VAL A 141 -0.77 11.53 -2.02
N ALA A 142 -1.48 10.40 -2.00
CA ALA A 142 -2.83 10.32 -1.44
C ALA A 142 -2.90 9.77 -0.01
N CYS A 143 -1.85 9.13 0.49
CA CYS A 143 -1.84 8.52 1.83
C CYS A 143 -0.47 8.62 2.54
N GLY A 144 0.37 9.57 2.13
CA GLY A 144 1.70 9.75 2.70
C GLY A 144 2.69 8.66 2.29
N MET A 145 2.39 7.41 2.55
CA MET A 145 3.25 6.25 2.30
C MET A 145 2.53 5.14 1.52
N GLY A 146 3.22 4.53 0.57
CA GLY A 146 2.87 3.23 0.03
C GLY A 146 3.52 2.14 0.86
N GLY A 147 2.78 1.56 1.79
CA GLY A 147 3.17 0.45 2.67
C GLY A 147 2.33 -0.81 2.45
N ALA A 148 2.40 -1.77 3.39
CA ALA A 148 1.68 -3.04 3.31
C ALA A 148 0.16 -2.85 3.37
N VAL A 149 -0.35 -1.94 4.20
CA VAL A 149 -1.78 -1.59 4.26
C VAL A 149 -2.25 -1.10 2.89
N LYS A 150 -1.52 -0.17 2.25
CA LYS A 150 -1.85 0.33 0.91
C LYS A 150 -1.69 -0.76 -0.17
N ASN A 151 -0.67 -1.61 -0.06
CA ASN A 151 -0.44 -2.72 -0.99
C ASN A 151 -1.63 -3.70 -1.01
N VAL A 152 -2.23 -3.98 0.14
CA VAL A 152 -3.47 -4.77 0.26
C VAL A 152 -4.68 -3.94 -0.16
N GLY A 153 -4.89 -2.76 0.41
CA GLY A 153 -6.09 -1.93 0.24
C GLY A 153 -6.33 -1.41 -1.19
N MET A 154 -5.26 -1.36 -2.01
CA MET A 154 -5.40 -1.11 -3.46
C MET A 154 -5.12 -2.37 -4.28
N GLY A 155 -4.03 -3.07 -4.00
CA GLY A 155 -3.57 -4.16 -4.86
C GLY A 155 -4.35 -5.47 -4.70
N CYS A 156 -5.14 -5.64 -3.65
CA CYS A 156 -6.08 -6.74 -3.50
C CYS A 156 -7.54 -6.34 -3.74
N MET A 157 -7.78 -5.27 -4.53
CA MET A 157 -9.10 -4.78 -4.90
C MET A 157 -9.32 -4.87 -6.40
N ALA A 158 -10.56 -5.13 -6.82
CA ALA A 158 -10.98 -4.96 -8.20
C ALA A 158 -10.98 -3.46 -8.60
N LYS A 159 -10.88 -3.18 -9.88
CA LYS A 159 -10.83 -1.81 -10.43
C LYS A 159 -11.98 -0.94 -9.93
N GLU A 160 -13.22 -1.46 -9.92
CA GLU A 160 -14.38 -0.74 -9.45
C GLU A 160 -14.26 -0.28 -7.99
N THR A 161 -13.70 -1.11 -7.10
CA THR A 161 -13.47 -0.75 -5.70
C THR A 161 -12.36 0.31 -5.58
N LYS A 162 -11.28 0.20 -6.36
CA LYS A 162 -10.23 1.24 -6.38
C LYS A 162 -10.82 2.60 -6.77
N ALA A 163 -11.65 2.62 -7.82
CA ALA A 163 -12.34 3.84 -8.26
C ALA A 163 -13.29 4.37 -7.18
N ALA A 164 -14.04 3.48 -6.51
CA ALA A 164 -14.97 3.84 -5.44
C ALA A 164 -14.25 4.41 -4.20
N ILE A 165 -13.08 3.87 -3.81
CA ILE A 165 -12.25 4.41 -2.73
C ILE A 165 -11.80 5.84 -3.07
N HIS A 166 -11.29 6.08 -4.28
CA HIS A 166 -10.88 7.41 -4.72
C HIS A 166 -12.05 8.38 -4.75
N SER A 167 -13.16 8.03 -5.41
CA SER A 167 -14.33 8.91 -5.51
C SER A 167 -15.02 9.13 -4.15
N GLY A 168 -14.99 8.14 -3.26
CA GLY A 168 -15.53 8.24 -1.90
C GLY A 168 -14.78 9.22 -1.01
N GLY A 169 -13.47 9.38 -1.25
CA GLY A 169 -12.62 10.36 -0.54
C GLY A 169 -12.65 11.78 -1.12
N GLU A 170 -13.31 12.00 -2.27
CA GLU A 170 -13.41 13.35 -2.85
C GLU A 170 -14.16 14.32 -1.92
N PRO A 171 -13.75 15.61 -1.89
CA PRO A 171 -14.34 16.60 -1.00
C PRO A 171 -15.75 17.01 -1.44
N SER A 172 -16.56 17.36 -0.45
CA SER A 172 -17.84 18.04 -0.58
C SER A 172 -17.91 19.23 0.36
N TYR A 173 -18.57 20.31 -0.05
CA TYR A 173 -18.78 21.52 0.74
C TYR A 173 -20.24 21.93 0.66
N ALA A 174 -20.90 22.13 1.81
CA ALA A 174 -22.34 22.45 1.89
C ALA A 174 -22.67 23.94 1.75
N GLY A 175 -21.66 24.80 1.58
CA GLY A 175 -21.86 26.26 1.39
C GLY A 175 -21.78 27.09 2.66
N GLU A 176 -21.43 26.49 3.82
CA GLU A 176 -21.37 27.18 5.11
C GLU A 176 -20.16 26.76 5.95
N GLY A 177 -19.81 27.54 6.95
CA GLY A 177 -18.77 27.23 7.95
C GLY A 177 -17.32 27.47 7.48
N CYS A 178 -17.09 27.92 6.25
CA CYS A 178 -15.75 28.21 5.76
C CYS A 178 -15.23 29.56 6.34
N THR A 179 -14.05 29.47 6.97
CA THR A 179 -13.34 30.66 7.51
C THR A 179 -12.37 31.28 6.52
N GLN A 180 -12.30 30.79 5.29
CA GLN A 180 -11.40 31.22 4.21
C GLN A 180 -9.90 31.18 4.58
N CYS A 181 -9.50 30.28 5.50
CA CYS A 181 -8.12 30.19 6.01
C CYS A 181 -7.09 29.66 4.97
N GLY A 182 -7.53 29.06 3.85
CA GLY A 182 -6.65 28.57 2.78
C GLY A 182 -5.97 27.22 3.05
N GLU A 183 -6.19 26.58 4.21
CA GLU A 183 -5.53 25.32 4.56
C GLU A 183 -5.82 24.21 3.55
N CYS A 184 -7.05 24.11 3.05
CA CYS A 184 -7.42 23.14 2.02
C CYS A 184 -6.66 23.37 0.69
N VAL A 185 -6.37 24.62 0.33
CA VAL A 185 -5.59 24.97 -0.87
C VAL A 185 -4.14 24.51 -0.70
N SER A 186 -3.52 24.84 0.46
CA SER A 186 -2.13 24.52 0.75
C SER A 186 -1.86 23.02 0.85
N HIS A 187 -2.87 22.21 1.23
CA HIS A 187 -2.79 20.76 1.36
C HIS A 187 -3.25 20.00 0.09
N CYS A 188 -3.73 20.70 -0.93
CA CYS A 188 -4.14 20.05 -2.17
C CYS A 188 -2.90 19.66 -3.01
N PRO A 189 -2.60 18.36 -3.19
CA PRO A 189 -1.38 17.93 -3.91
C PRO A 189 -1.43 18.24 -5.41
N THR A 190 -2.62 18.52 -5.95
CA THR A 190 -2.85 18.80 -7.38
C THR A 190 -3.16 20.26 -7.66
N GLY A 191 -3.20 21.11 -6.62
CA GLY A 191 -3.55 22.53 -6.78
C GLY A 191 -5.00 22.76 -7.28
N ASN A 192 -5.89 21.81 -7.07
CA ASN A 192 -7.25 21.79 -7.63
C ASN A 192 -8.29 22.49 -6.73
N ILE A 193 -7.86 23.36 -5.83
CA ILE A 193 -8.74 24.08 -4.90
C ILE A 193 -8.42 25.56 -4.93
N THR A 194 -9.45 26.41 -5.06
CA THR A 194 -9.41 27.86 -4.87
C THR A 194 -10.36 28.28 -3.76
N ILE A 195 -10.12 29.45 -3.15
CA ILE A 195 -11.08 30.06 -2.23
C ILE A 195 -11.76 31.21 -2.95
N GLU A 196 -13.07 31.19 -2.97
CA GLU A 196 -13.94 32.26 -3.48
C GLU A 196 -14.81 32.85 -2.37
N THR A 197 -15.64 33.86 -2.69
CA THR A 197 -16.49 34.54 -1.71
C THR A 197 -17.40 33.58 -0.93
N GLY A 198 -17.84 32.48 -1.54
CA GLY A 198 -18.71 31.47 -0.92
C GLY A 198 -17.96 30.31 -0.21
N GLY A 199 -16.63 30.28 -0.26
CA GLY A 199 -15.81 29.19 0.34
C GLY A 199 -14.95 28.46 -0.68
N PRO A 200 -14.55 27.20 -0.41
CA PRO A 200 -13.68 26.44 -1.29
C PRO A 200 -14.41 26.01 -2.57
N CYS A 201 -13.77 26.25 -3.72
CA CYS A 201 -14.17 25.75 -5.02
C CYS A 201 -13.23 24.64 -5.45
N PHE A 202 -13.80 23.49 -5.78
CA PHE A 202 -13.06 22.32 -6.27
C PHE A 202 -13.07 22.34 -7.80
N GLY A 203 -11.89 22.45 -8.40
CA GLY A 203 -11.75 22.54 -9.85
C GLY A 203 -12.15 21.24 -10.59
N ALA A 204 -12.36 21.38 -11.89
CA ALA A 204 -12.71 20.26 -12.78
C ALA A 204 -11.49 19.41 -13.19
N THR A 205 -10.27 19.80 -12.82
CA THR A 205 -9.07 19.04 -13.06
C THR A 205 -8.99 17.86 -12.10
N TRP A 206 -8.07 16.94 -12.36
CA TRP A 206 -7.98 15.69 -11.60
C TRP A 206 -7.90 15.86 -10.08
N CYS A 207 -8.88 15.30 -9.36
CA CYS A 207 -8.86 15.12 -7.91
C CYS A 207 -8.54 13.64 -7.59
N PRO A 208 -7.45 13.34 -6.85
CA PRO A 208 -7.13 11.96 -6.48
C PRO A 208 -8.01 11.40 -5.35
N GLY A 209 -8.96 12.17 -4.82
CA GLY A 209 -9.80 11.78 -3.69
C GLY A 209 -9.02 11.49 -2.40
N CYS A 210 -7.86 12.14 -2.20
CA CYS A 210 -6.95 11.87 -1.08
C CYS A 210 -7.44 12.36 0.28
N SER A 211 -8.52 13.14 0.31
CA SER A 211 -9.10 13.76 1.51
C SER A 211 -8.17 14.71 2.29
N ASN A 212 -7.00 15.12 1.75
CA ASN A 212 -6.09 16.05 2.45
C ASN A 212 -6.78 17.34 2.84
N CYS A 213 -7.61 17.90 1.94
CA CYS A 213 -8.38 19.12 2.21
C CYS A 213 -9.46 18.92 3.29
N VAL A 214 -9.98 17.72 3.44
CA VAL A 214 -10.93 17.34 4.50
C VAL A 214 -10.21 17.32 5.84
N LEU A 215 -9.07 16.60 5.91
CA LEU A 215 -8.27 16.44 7.13
C LEU A 215 -7.65 17.78 7.60
N ALA A 216 -7.25 18.62 6.65
CA ALA A 216 -6.63 19.91 6.95
C ALA A 216 -7.62 21.04 7.31
N CYS A 217 -8.93 20.83 7.14
CA CYS A 217 -9.92 21.89 7.38
C CYS A 217 -10.18 22.08 8.89
N PRO A 218 -9.73 23.22 9.51
CA PRO A 218 -9.87 23.40 10.95
C PRO A 218 -11.31 23.63 11.41
N SER A 219 -12.17 24.12 10.51
CA SER A 219 -13.61 24.30 10.78
C SER A 219 -14.46 23.09 10.43
N HIS A 220 -13.83 22.00 9.88
CA HIS A 220 -14.50 20.78 9.44
C HIS A 220 -15.68 21.01 8.47
N CYS A 221 -15.66 22.10 7.71
CA CYS A 221 -16.72 22.45 6.75
C CYS A 221 -16.60 21.68 5.44
N ILE A 222 -15.46 21.04 5.17
CA ILE A 222 -15.25 20.15 4.02
C ILE A 222 -15.40 18.72 4.51
N THR A 223 -16.28 17.96 3.87
CA THR A 223 -16.53 16.54 4.19
C THR A 223 -16.16 15.65 3.02
N PRO A 224 -15.78 14.38 3.23
CA PRO A 224 -15.62 13.44 2.13
C PRO A 224 -17.01 13.00 1.63
N ARG A 225 -17.10 12.54 0.37
CA ARG A 225 -18.37 12.04 -0.18
C ARG A 225 -18.90 10.80 0.55
N VAL A 226 -18.01 9.90 0.97
CA VAL A 226 -18.36 8.67 1.71
C VAL A 226 -17.63 8.64 3.05
N ALA A 227 -16.29 8.62 3.03
CA ALA A 227 -15.41 8.67 4.18
C ALA A 227 -14.02 9.12 3.74
N PRO A 228 -13.12 9.54 4.66
CA PRO A 228 -11.74 9.85 4.32
C PRO A 228 -11.07 8.69 3.57
N PHE A 229 -10.22 9.03 2.61
CA PHE A 229 -9.50 8.05 1.78
C PHE A 229 -8.81 6.96 2.61
N ASP A 230 -8.15 7.36 3.70
CA ASP A 230 -7.43 6.46 4.60
C ASP A 230 -8.35 5.44 5.26
N GLU A 231 -9.56 5.84 5.64
CA GLU A 231 -10.55 4.92 6.22
C GLU A 231 -11.08 3.93 5.18
N LEU A 232 -11.40 4.40 3.96
CA LEU A 232 -11.89 3.52 2.88
C LEU A 232 -10.80 2.52 2.46
N LEU A 233 -9.56 3.00 2.33
CA LEU A 233 -8.40 2.18 2.03
C LEU A 233 -8.16 1.12 3.11
N ALA A 234 -8.16 1.54 4.37
CA ALA A 234 -7.89 0.69 5.52
C ALA A 234 -8.98 -0.37 5.72
N GLU A 235 -10.28 0.00 5.62
CA GLU A 235 -11.38 -0.95 5.72
C GLU A 235 -11.27 -2.03 4.63
N GLY A 236 -11.03 -1.63 3.37
CA GLY A 236 -10.81 -2.59 2.29
C GLY A 236 -9.62 -3.50 2.54
N ALA A 237 -8.50 -2.93 3.02
CA ALA A 237 -7.30 -3.70 3.36
C ALA A 237 -7.60 -4.76 4.43
N VAL A 238 -8.28 -4.37 5.51
CA VAL A 238 -8.63 -5.29 6.62
C VAL A 238 -9.59 -6.37 6.16
N LEU A 239 -10.62 -6.03 5.39
CA LEU A 239 -11.56 -7.00 4.84
C LEU A 239 -10.88 -8.06 3.95
N ALA A 240 -9.86 -7.69 3.19
CA ALA A 240 -9.07 -8.64 2.41
C ALA A 240 -8.12 -9.46 3.30
N HIS A 241 -7.38 -8.78 4.18
CA HIS A 241 -6.39 -9.38 5.07
C HIS A 241 -6.98 -10.44 6.01
N GLU A 242 -8.17 -10.21 6.55
CA GLU A 242 -8.88 -11.18 7.41
C GLU A 242 -9.34 -12.44 6.66
N ARG A 243 -9.44 -12.36 5.33
CA ARG A 243 -9.78 -13.51 4.48
C ARG A 243 -8.58 -14.33 4.01
N PHE A 244 -7.36 -13.83 4.24
CA PHE A 244 -6.15 -14.62 3.98
C PHE A 244 -6.02 -15.69 5.05
N LYS A 245 -6.00 -16.96 4.67
CA LYS A 245 -5.91 -18.09 5.60
C LYS A 245 -4.61 -18.07 6.40
N LYS A 246 -3.49 -17.79 5.71
CA LYS A 246 -2.14 -17.62 6.27
C LYS A 246 -1.54 -16.36 5.67
N ARG A 247 -0.74 -15.64 6.42
CA ARG A 247 -0.19 -14.37 5.96
C ARG A 247 1.17 -14.08 6.58
N PHE A 248 1.98 -13.37 5.83
CA PHE A 248 3.27 -12.85 6.27
C PHE A 248 3.60 -11.60 5.47
N ALA A 249 4.24 -10.60 6.06
CA ALA A 249 4.58 -9.34 5.44
C ALA A 249 6.09 -9.09 5.47
N VAL A 250 6.62 -8.63 4.35
CA VAL A 250 8.00 -8.16 4.17
C VAL A 250 7.95 -6.77 3.54
N ASN A 251 8.23 -5.75 4.33
CA ASN A 251 8.40 -4.38 3.87
C ASN A 251 9.86 -4.13 3.49
N VAL A 252 10.08 -3.63 2.28
CA VAL A 252 11.40 -3.30 1.71
C VAL A 252 11.63 -1.80 1.89
N LEU A 253 12.55 -1.43 2.78
CA LEU A 253 12.94 -0.06 3.10
C LEU A 253 14.23 0.29 2.33
N ARG A 254 14.16 0.25 1.01
CA ARG A 254 15.25 0.58 0.07
C ARG A 254 14.69 1.40 -1.08
N ASN A 255 15.52 2.24 -1.66
CA ASN A 255 15.09 3.18 -2.69
C ASN A 255 13.82 3.95 -2.27
N ILE A 256 13.81 4.46 -1.03
CA ILE A 256 12.64 5.13 -0.43
C ILE A 256 12.40 6.44 -1.16
N ALA A 257 11.69 6.34 -2.28
CA ALA A 257 11.48 7.45 -3.21
C ALA A 257 10.30 8.35 -2.78
N THR A 258 10.29 9.56 -3.33
CA THR A 258 9.21 10.53 -3.11
C THR A 258 7.86 10.03 -3.63
N HIS A 259 7.84 9.42 -4.82
CA HIS A 259 6.61 8.98 -5.46
C HIS A 259 6.48 7.46 -5.43
N CYS A 260 5.24 7.02 -5.55
CA CYS A 260 4.88 5.61 -5.58
C CYS A 260 5.34 4.93 -6.88
N ASP A 261 5.61 3.63 -6.82
CA ASP A 261 5.89 2.76 -7.97
C ASP A 261 4.78 2.80 -9.05
N CYS A 262 3.63 3.41 -8.72
CA CYS A 262 2.52 3.65 -9.65
C CYS A 262 2.69 4.90 -10.52
N MET A 263 3.76 5.67 -10.31
CA MET A 263 4.12 6.84 -11.13
C MET A 263 5.32 6.48 -12.03
N PRO A 264 5.35 6.97 -13.28
CA PRO A 264 6.51 6.75 -14.16
C PRO A 264 7.82 7.34 -13.60
N ASP A 265 7.71 8.49 -12.91
CA ASP A 265 8.82 9.14 -12.22
C ASP A 265 8.69 8.92 -10.71
N ALA A 266 9.69 8.26 -10.14
CA ALA A 266 9.75 8.01 -8.70
C ALA A 266 10.15 9.26 -7.89
N GLY A 267 10.68 10.30 -8.53
CA GLY A 267 11.24 11.47 -7.86
C GLY A 267 12.53 11.13 -7.06
N PRO A 268 13.05 12.10 -6.30
CA PRO A 268 14.24 11.91 -5.49
C PRO A 268 14.00 10.93 -4.34
N LEU A 269 15.09 10.30 -3.88
CA LEU A 269 15.08 9.49 -2.65
C LEU A 269 14.89 10.39 -1.42
N LEU A 270 14.12 9.91 -0.47
CA LEU A 270 13.81 10.60 0.79
C LEU A 270 14.73 10.15 1.94
N ALA A 271 15.28 8.94 1.86
CA ALA A 271 16.18 8.36 2.83
C ALA A 271 17.11 7.36 2.16
N GLU A 272 18.23 7.04 2.84
CA GLU A 272 19.13 5.94 2.48
C GLU A 272 18.45 4.59 2.67
N ASP A 273 19.02 3.56 2.04
CA ASP A 273 18.58 2.18 2.20
C ASP A 273 18.78 1.72 3.65
N ILE A 274 17.72 1.14 4.23
CA ILE A 274 17.72 0.66 5.62
C ILE A 274 17.78 -0.86 5.68
N GLY A 275 16.94 -1.55 4.92
CA GLY A 275 16.81 -3.00 4.91
C GLY A 275 15.38 -3.47 4.77
N PHE A 276 14.96 -4.38 5.65
CA PHE A 276 13.64 -5.03 5.58
C PHE A 276 12.98 -5.07 6.95
N VAL A 277 11.66 -4.94 6.97
CA VAL A 277 10.83 -5.19 8.16
C VAL A 277 9.90 -6.34 7.86
N CYS A 278 9.97 -7.39 8.67
CA CYS A 278 9.16 -8.60 8.57
C CYS A 278 8.16 -8.68 9.72
N ALA A 279 6.92 -9.05 9.46
CA ALA A 279 5.87 -9.18 10.47
C ALA A 279 4.75 -10.15 10.04
N ASP A 280 3.94 -10.59 10.98
CA ASP A 280 2.84 -11.51 10.71
C ASP A 280 1.60 -10.81 10.10
N ASP A 281 1.57 -9.48 10.10
CA ASP A 281 0.48 -8.70 9.51
C ASP A 281 0.94 -7.34 8.96
N MET A 282 0.08 -6.75 8.11
CA MET A 282 0.35 -5.51 7.39
C MET A 282 0.49 -4.27 8.28
N VAL A 283 -0.29 -4.19 9.38
CA VAL A 283 -0.27 -3.03 10.29
C VAL A 283 1.01 -3.02 11.10
N THR A 284 1.40 -4.18 11.64
CA THR A 284 2.65 -4.36 12.36
C THR A 284 3.86 -4.04 11.47
N ALA A 285 3.85 -4.52 10.21
CA ALA A 285 4.92 -4.22 9.25
C ALA A 285 5.03 -2.71 8.95
N ASP A 286 3.91 -2.02 8.73
CA ASP A 286 3.92 -0.59 8.41
C ASP A 286 4.26 0.27 9.63
N ALA A 287 3.70 -0.03 10.82
CA ALA A 287 4.02 0.69 12.04
C ALA A 287 5.52 0.58 12.39
N ALA A 288 6.08 -0.63 12.36
CA ALA A 288 7.50 -0.85 12.61
C ALA A 288 8.40 -0.15 11.55
N SER A 289 7.96 -0.12 10.28
CA SER A 289 8.67 0.58 9.21
C SER A 289 8.70 2.09 9.46
N LEU A 290 7.60 2.69 9.90
CA LEU A 290 7.52 4.12 10.21
C LEU A 290 8.37 4.48 11.43
N GLU A 291 8.32 3.69 12.51
CA GLU A 291 9.16 3.91 13.69
C GLU A 291 10.65 3.78 13.36
N LEU A 292 11.02 2.76 12.56
CA LEU A 292 12.40 2.56 12.13
C LEU A 292 12.89 3.71 11.23
N LEU A 293 12.05 4.20 10.31
CA LEU A 293 12.35 5.37 9.48
C LEU A 293 12.56 6.61 10.33
N ALA A 294 11.69 6.89 11.29
CA ALA A 294 11.83 8.03 12.20
C ALA A 294 13.14 7.95 12.99
N ALA A 295 13.47 6.77 13.52
CA ALA A 295 14.72 6.56 14.26
C ALA A 295 15.98 6.72 13.39
N ARG A 296 15.94 6.26 12.13
CA ARG A 296 17.08 6.31 11.20
C ARG A 296 17.30 7.67 10.56
N THR A 297 16.23 8.41 10.31
CA THR A 297 16.31 9.73 9.65
C THR A 297 16.33 10.90 10.62
N GLY A 298 15.98 10.69 11.89
CA GLY A 298 15.77 11.76 12.87
C GLY A 298 14.54 12.62 12.59
N ARG A 299 13.67 12.20 11.67
CA ARG A 299 12.45 12.92 11.24
C ARG A 299 11.23 12.18 11.74
N ALA A 300 10.40 12.84 12.54
CA ALA A 300 9.23 12.22 13.17
C ALA A 300 8.24 11.62 12.17
N ASP A 301 8.04 12.28 11.02
CA ASP A 301 7.21 11.79 9.91
C ASP A 301 7.76 12.30 8.57
N LEU A 302 8.71 11.53 8.02
CA LEU A 302 9.37 11.79 6.74
C LEU A 302 8.39 12.04 5.59
N PHE A 303 7.30 11.29 5.56
CA PHE A 303 6.32 11.34 4.49
C PHE A 303 5.33 12.49 4.66
N ALA A 304 4.91 12.79 5.89
CA ALA A 304 4.06 13.95 6.16
C ALA A 304 4.77 15.27 5.81
N GLU A 305 6.05 15.39 6.11
CA GLU A 305 6.85 16.55 5.73
C GLU A 305 6.89 16.74 4.20
N ARG A 306 6.88 15.67 3.42
CA ARG A 306 6.91 15.71 1.94
C ARG A 306 5.55 15.88 1.31
N HIS A 307 4.53 15.15 1.80
CA HIS A 307 3.21 15.05 1.16
C HIS A 307 2.12 15.81 1.91
N ARG A 308 2.43 16.41 3.06
CA ARG A 308 1.45 17.04 3.97
C ARG A 308 0.31 16.09 4.35
N HIS A 309 0.63 14.79 4.39
CA HIS A 309 -0.28 13.70 4.73
C HIS A 309 0.49 12.64 5.50
N SER A 310 0.09 12.40 6.74
CA SER A 310 0.74 11.40 7.58
C SER A 310 0.29 10.00 7.20
N PRO A 311 1.19 9.05 6.93
CA PRO A 311 0.83 7.65 6.71
C PRO A 311 0.20 7.00 7.96
N TRP A 312 0.41 7.56 9.13
CA TRP A 312 -0.24 7.09 10.35
C TRP A 312 -1.77 7.12 10.26
N GLU A 313 -2.37 7.96 9.39
CA GLU A 313 -3.82 8.00 9.20
C GLU A 313 -4.37 6.64 8.76
N HIS A 314 -3.87 6.06 7.65
CA HIS A 314 -4.34 4.76 7.19
C HIS A 314 -3.85 3.58 8.03
N VAL A 315 -2.64 3.66 8.63
CA VAL A 315 -2.11 2.60 9.49
C VAL A 315 -2.94 2.49 10.78
N ARG A 316 -3.25 3.63 11.43
CA ARG A 316 -4.13 3.67 12.62
C ARG A 316 -5.57 3.30 12.28
N ALA A 317 -6.08 3.73 11.10
CA ALA A 317 -7.40 3.31 10.65
C ALA A 317 -7.47 1.78 10.49
N ALA A 318 -6.47 1.16 9.87
CA ALA A 318 -6.41 -0.29 9.73
C ALA A 318 -6.31 -0.99 11.09
N ALA A 319 -5.51 -0.46 12.02
CA ALA A 319 -5.43 -0.98 13.39
C ALA A 319 -6.80 -0.94 14.10
N ARG A 320 -7.52 0.20 14.00
CA ARG A 320 -8.89 0.31 14.57
C ARG A 320 -9.87 -0.71 13.98
N PHE A 321 -9.85 -0.91 12.64
CA PHE A 321 -10.69 -1.93 11.99
C PHE A 321 -10.30 -3.37 12.40
N MET A 322 -9.03 -3.61 12.77
CA MET A 322 -8.57 -4.88 13.35
C MET A 322 -8.83 -5.00 14.86
N GLY A 323 -9.45 -4.00 15.51
CA GLY A 323 -9.74 -4.00 16.95
C GLY A 323 -8.50 -3.89 17.84
N ARG A 324 -7.42 -3.22 17.38
CA ARG A 324 -6.15 -3.07 18.10
C ARG A 324 -5.52 -1.68 17.88
N ASP A 325 -4.43 -1.42 18.59
CA ASP A 325 -3.56 -0.25 18.38
C ASP A 325 -2.40 -0.54 17.38
N THR A 326 -1.51 0.42 17.23
CA THR A 326 -0.31 0.31 16.38
C THR A 326 0.97 0.03 17.17
N ALA A 327 0.87 -0.33 18.45
CA ALA A 327 2.05 -0.60 19.27
C ALA A 327 2.81 -1.82 18.73
N VAL A 328 4.11 -1.64 18.51
CA VAL A 328 4.97 -2.68 17.95
C VAL A 328 6.28 -2.78 18.75
N THR A 329 6.80 -4.00 18.84
CA THR A 329 8.15 -4.25 19.35
C THR A 329 9.01 -4.67 18.16
N LEU A 330 10.11 -3.95 17.90
CA LEU A 330 11.03 -4.25 16.81
C LEU A 330 12.27 -4.97 17.32
N ARG A 331 12.47 -6.20 16.87
CA ARG A 331 13.68 -7.00 17.11
C ARG A 331 14.59 -6.93 15.89
N THR A 332 15.91 -6.90 16.09
CA THR A 332 16.92 -6.96 15.03
C THR A 332 17.54 -8.35 14.94
N VAL A 333 17.76 -8.86 13.74
CA VAL A 333 18.46 -10.12 13.45
C VAL A 333 19.49 -9.93 12.35
#